data_713001452b0be9a3d1e997ab45a32315
#
_entry.id   713001452b0be9a3d1e997ab45a32315
#
_cell.length_a   1.000
_cell.length_b   1.000
_cell.length_c   1.000
_cell.angle_alpha   90.00
_cell.angle_beta   90.00
_cell.angle_gamma   90.00
#
_symmetry.space_group_name_H-M   'P 1'
#
loop_
_entity.id
_entity.type
_entity.pdbx_description
1 polymer ?
#
loop_
_entity_poly.entity_id
_entity_poly.type
_entity_poly.pdbx_seq_one_letter_code
_entity_poly.pdbx_strand_id
1 'polypeptide(L)'
;MPIRKSNDTLFYLFGTIPVIWLALLLAQSLGGGLPELLRNLTAALEQPTNIIWTDKSLPTILICLAAYGMAVLLYRTNQGRTRDGEEHGSAAWATPASVNAQFAQKESIPLTQHVRLGLDTHKHRRSLNVLVIGGSGAAKTRSFVLPNILTANTNYVITDPKSEVLLATGGYLKEQGYDVRVLNLVNLEQSDGYNPFRYLRDEKDVLKLVNNLIQSTTPKGSHESDPFWTKAETALLQAIILMLFQEAPEYEQNFSMVMRVLEYAEVREEDEGHVSPLDLLFESIERRKPDSVAVRQYKVFKLAAGKTAKSILVSTAVRLAPFNLPQIQALTDHDDMDLYTLGEKKVALYAVIPDNDNTLNFLVSLLYAQAFQALYYSADQIHHGPLPRHVRFVLDEFAAMPLPGFTRELATMRSRSISASVIIQNMAQIKELYKDSWETIPGNCDTILYLGGNESSTHKYVSEMLGKATIDTKTHGQTKGKSGSYSTNFQMSGRELLTPDEVRKLDNRYALLFIRGASPVMDEKYDLMHHPAISHSSLGGAAPYIHHGTKPPIYTGRPLLRVGGTENPNPLKGEFH
;
A
#
# COMPACT_ATOMS: atom_id res chain seq x y z
N MET A 1 14.53 -18.91 16.23
CA MET A 1 14.66 -19.98 17.24
C MET A 1 16.07 -19.95 17.79
N PRO A 2 16.31 -19.93 19.10
CA PRO A 2 17.65 -20.03 19.64
C PRO A 2 18.17 -21.45 19.41
N ILE A 3 19.34 -21.53 18.79
CA ILE A 3 20.10 -22.77 18.60
C ILE A 3 20.33 -23.37 19.98
N ARG A 4 19.69 -24.52 20.22
CA ARG A 4 19.94 -25.38 21.40
C ARG A 4 21.41 -25.82 21.32
N LYS A 5 22.31 -25.14 22.02
CA LYS A 5 23.67 -25.64 22.28
C LYS A 5 23.49 -26.96 23.05
N SER A 6 23.60 -28.07 22.34
CA SER A 6 23.57 -29.38 22.91
C SER A 6 24.77 -29.50 23.87
N ASN A 7 24.58 -30.15 24.99
CA ASN A 7 25.64 -30.49 25.98
C ASN A 7 26.62 -31.52 25.46
N ASP A 8 26.95 -31.51 24.16
CA ASP A 8 27.82 -32.44 23.49
C ASP A 8 29.23 -32.49 24.10
N THR A 9 29.68 -31.38 24.71
CA THR A 9 30.98 -31.32 25.38
C THR A 9 31.09 -32.27 26.55
N LEU A 10 30.01 -32.45 27.32
CA LEU A 10 29.94 -33.46 28.39
C LEU A 10 30.01 -34.85 27.83
N PHE A 11 29.35 -35.15 26.73
CA PHE A 11 29.35 -36.47 26.07
C PHE A 11 30.74 -36.84 25.57
N TYR A 12 31.48 -35.91 24.96
CA TYR A 12 32.87 -36.15 24.55
C TYR A 12 33.83 -36.32 25.76
N LEU A 13 33.57 -35.65 26.87
CA LEU A 13 34.32 -35.80 28.09
C LEU A 13 34.11 -37.19 28.72
N PHE A 14 32.87 -37.71 28.73
CA PHE A 14 32.58 -39.09 29.15
C PHE A 14 33.20 -40.12 28.22
N GLY A 15 33.33 -39.85 26.92
CA GLY A 15 34.01 -40.69 25.94
C GLY A 15 35.49 -40.88 26.17
N THR A 16 36.17 -40.00 26.95
CA THR A 16 37.57 -40.18 27.32
C THR A 16 37.80 -41.34 28.27
N ILE A 17 36.82 -41.74 29.11
CA ILE A 17 36.92 -42.83 30.08
C ILE A 17 37.17 -44.17 29.39
N PRO A 18 36.35 -44.63 28.42
CA PRO A 18 36.61 -45.88 27.70
C PRO A 18 37.90 -45.80 26.86
N VAL A 19 38.30 -44.60 26.37
CA VAL A 19 39.55 -44.43 25.63
C VAL A 19 40.75 -44.65 26.54
N ILE A 20 40.75 -44.11 27.76
CA ILE A 20 41.81 -44.31 28.76
C ILE A 20 41.87 -45.78 29.15
N TRP A 21 40.71 -46.41 29.38
CA TRP A 21 40.64 -47.83 29.71
C TRP A 21 41.21 -48.71 28.59
N LEU A 22 40.85 -48.47 27.34
CA LEU A 22 41.42 -49.16 26.17
C LEU A 22 42.93 -48.91 26.02
N ALA A 23 43.38 -47.69 26.27
CA ALA A 23 44.79 -47.35 26.22
C ALA A 23 45.63 -48.06 27.28
N LEU A 24 45.08 -48.31 28.47
CA LEU A 24 45.73 -49.11 29.53
C LEU A 24 45.84 -50.60 29.16
N LEU A 25 44.80 -51.16 28.58
CA LEU A 25 44.86 -52.56 28.06
C LEU A 25 45.87 -52.70 26.91
N LEU A 26 45.94 -51.71 26.03
CA LEU A 26 46.89 -51.66 24.94
C LEU A 26 48.32 -51.52 25.46
N ALA A 27 48.57 -50.73 26.49
CA ALA A 27 49.88 -50.46 27.08
C ALA A 27 50.51 -51.76 27.69
N GLN A 28 49.66 -52.59 28.30
CA GLN A 28 50.10 -53.89 28.85
C GLN A 28 50.51 -54.87 27.74
N SER A 29 49.96 -54.72 26.55
CA SER A 29 50.20 -55.57 25.41
C SER A 29 51.41 -55.19 24.59
N LEU A 30 51.96 -53.99 24.82
CA LEU A 30 53.12 -53.41 24.11
C LEU A 30 54.42 -54.04 24.60
N GLY A 31 54.77 -55.22 24.03
CA GLY A 31 56.06 -55.89 24.30
C GLY A 31 56.33 -56.93 23.21
N GLY A 32 57.44 -56.77 22.50
CA GLY A 32 57.79 -57.71 21.41
C GLY A 32 57.25 -57.25 20.03
N GLY A 33 57.25 -58.21 19.09
CA GLY A 33 56.77 -57.94 17.72
C GLY A 33 55.25 -57.99 17.55
N LEU A 34 54.76 -57.68 16.35
CA LEU A 34 53.32 -57.66 16.01
C LEU A 34 52.52 -58.91 16.44
N PRO A 35 53.09 -60.21 16.33
CA PRO A 35 52.38 -61.42 16.78
C PRO A 35 52.20 -61.48 18.30
N GLU A 36 53.19 -60.97 19.07
CA GLU A 36 53.12 -60.94 20.54
C GLU A 36 52.13 -59.91 21.03
N LEU A 37 52.13 -58.75 20.38
CA LEU A 37 51.15 -57.69 20.65
C LEU A 37 49.70 -58.18 20.50
N LEU A 38 49.40 -58.93 19.41
CA LEU A 38 48.07 -59.46 19.17
C LEU A 38 47.69 -60.52 20.22
N ARG A 39 48.60 -61.38 20.57
CA ARG A 39 48.37 -62.40 21.59
C ARG A 39 48.14 -61.83 22.97
N ASN A 40 48.96 -60.84 23.35
CA ASN A 40 48.86 -60.18 24.66
C ASN A 40 47.59 -59.32 24.74
N LEU A 41 47.18 -58.64 23.63
CA LEU A 41 45.94 -57.92 23.55
C LEU A 41 44.72 -58.81 23.70
N THR A 42 44.73 -59.98 23.07
CA THR A 42 43.68 -61.01 23.25
C THR A 42 43.57 -61.46 24.71
N ALA A 43 44.68 -61.73 25.35
CA ALA A 43 44.71 -62.13 26.77
C ALA A 43 44.28 -60.98 27.71
N ALA A 44 44.62 -59.73 27.39
CA ALA A 44 44.17 -58.55 28.15
C ALA A 44 42.65 -58.27 27.98
N LEU A 45 42.08 -58.58 26.82
CA LEU A 45 40.64 -58.48 26.56
C LEU A 45 39.82 -59.62 27.22
N GLU A 46 40.43 -60.78 27.49
CA GLU A 46 39.78 -61.85 28.26
C GLU A 46 39.64 -61.51 29.75
N GLN A 47 40.52 -60.67 30.29
CA GLN A 47 40.42 -60.12 31.66
C GLN A 47 40.39 -58.60 31.72
N PRO A 48 39.35 -57.95 31.26
CA PRO A 48 39.30 -56.54 31.01
C PRO A 48 39.36 -55.65 32.28
N THR A 49 39.18 -56.23 33.45
CA THR A 49 39.25 -55.52 34.74
C THR A 49 40.63 -55.56 35.38
N ASN A 50 41.53 -56.43 34.88
CA ASN A 50 42.87 -56.57 35.41
C ASN A 50 43.83 -55.60 34.73
N ILE A 51 43.88 -54.35 35.26
CA ILE A 51 44.68 -53.27 34.71
C ILE A 51 46.03 -53.24 35.48
N ILE A 52 47.11 -53.41 34.76
CA ILE A 52 48.49 -53.35 35.31
C ILE A 52 49.13 -52.04 34.75
N TRP A 53 49.62 -51.20 35.62
CA TRP A 53 50.32 -49.98 35.22
C TRP A 53 51.77 -50.33 34.82
N THR A 54 52.17 -49.95 33.60
CA THR A 54 53.51 -50.22 33.05
C THR A 54 54.19 -48.86 32.69
N ASP A 55 55.49 -48.81 32.48
CA ASP A 55 56.20 -47.60 32.05
C ASP A 55 55.69 -47.07 30.72
N LYS A 56 54.99 -47.89 29.93
CA LYS A 56 54.37 -47.51 28.64
C LYS A 56 52.94 -47.00 28.80
N SER A 57 52.34 -47.05 29.98
CA SER A 57 50.94 -46.68 30.20
C SER A 57 50.70 -45.21 29.91
N LEU A 58 51.52 -44.32 30.45
CA LEU A 58 51.34 -42.88 30.26
C LEU A 58 51.49 -42.38 28.80
N PRO A 59 52.54 -42.81 28.05
CA PRO A 59 52.65 -42.45 26.63
C PRO A 59 51.50 -43.00 25.79
N THR A 60 51.03 -44.24 26.04
CA THR A 60 49.93 -44.81 25.30
C THR A 60 48.62 -44.09 25.55
N ILE A 61 48.31 -43.71 26.78
CA ILE A 61 47.15 -42.89 27.12
C ILE A 61 47.20 -41.54 26.37
N LEU A 62 48.33 -40.88 26.36
CA LEU A 62 48.49 -39.59 25.68
C LEU A 62 48.24 -39.70 24.15
N ILE A 63 48.78 -40.76 23.53
CA ILE A 63 48.60 -41.03 22.11
C ILE A 63 47.13 -41.32 21.79
N CYS A 64 46.49 -42.18 22.59
CA CYS A 64 45.06 -42.54 22.39
C CYS A 64 44.13 -41.33 22.62
N LEU A 65 44.42 -40.50 23.63
CA LEU A 65 43.66 -39.25 23.85
C LEU A 65 43.88 -38.24 22.73
N ALA A 66 45.08 -38.12 22.19
CA ALA A 66 45.38 -37.29 21.05
C ALA A 66 44.65 -37.78 19.78
N ALA A 67 44.64 -39.08 19.52
CA ALA A 67 43.90 -39.67 18.43
C ALA A 67 42.38 -39.50 18.58
N TYR A 68 41.85 -39.70 19.80
CA TYR A 68 40.44 -39.42 20.11
C TYR A 68 40.10 -37.93 19.92
N GLY A 69 40.91 -37.02 20.45
CA GLY A 69 40.74 -35.58 20.26
C GLY A 69 40.74 -35.20 18.78
N MET A 70 41.66 -35.78 18.00
CA MET A 70 41.71 -35.58 16.54
C MET A 70 40.44 -36.13 15.86
N ALA A 71 39.97 -37.31 16.24
CA ALA A 71 38.72 -37.90 15.71
C ALA A 71 37.50 -37.04 16.04
N VAL A 72 37.40 -36.52 17.29
CA VAL A 72 36.33 -35.59 17.69
C VAL A 72 36.43 -34.27 16.93
N LEU A 73 37.63 -33.76 16.69
CA LEU A 73 37.88 -32.55 15.95
C LEU A 73 37.50 -32.69 14.47
N LEU A 74 37.87 -33.81 13.84
CA LEU A 74 37.47 -34.17 12.48
C LEU A 74 35.97 -34.40 12.38
N TYR A 75 35.35 -35.03 13.35
CA TYR A 75 33.90 -35.21 13.41
C TYR A 75 33.18 -33.86 13.50
N ARG A 76 33.66 -32.93 14.38
CA ARG A 76 33.09 -31.59 14.51
C ARG A 76 33.31 -30.70 13.27
N THR A 77 34.49 -30.81 12.64
CA THR A 77 34.74 -30.03 11.41
C THR A 77 34.00 -30.58 10.21
N ASN A 78 33.68 -31.88 10.20
CA ASN A 78 32.92 -32.54 9.14
C ASN A 78 31.38 -32.42 9.36
N GLN A 79 30.93 -31.97 10.55
CA GLN A 79 29.54 -31.57 10.72
C GLN A 79 29.30 -30.30 9.92
N GLY A 80 28.94 -30.43 8.66
CA GLY A 80 28.49 -29.33 7.80
C GLY A 80 27.35 -28.57 8.50
N ARG A 81 27.22 -27.29 8.26
CA ARG A 81 26.07 -26.49 8.68
C ARG A 81 24.86 -26.92 7.84
N THR A 82 24.32 -28.11 8.12
CA THR A 82 23.12 -28.63 7.46
C THR A 82 21.89 -28.13 8.21
N ARG A 83 20.89 -27.67 7.48
CA ARG A 83 19.52 -27.49 7.97
C ARG A 83 18.71 -28.62 7.38
N ASP A 84 18.64 -29.75 8.10
CA ASP A 84 17.97 -30.94 7.61
C ASP A 84 16.51 -30.64 7.24
N GLY A 85 16.17 -30.87 5.97
CA GLY A 85 14.84 -30.59 5.40
C GLY A 85 14.59 -29.12 4.98
N GLU A 86 15.57 -28.21 5.15
CA GLU A 86 15.48 -26.81 4.75
C GLU A 86 16.65 -26.36 3.83
N GLU A 87 17.40 -27.29 3.26
CA GLU A 87 18.65 -27.05 2.51
C GLU A 87 18.43 -26.11 1.31
N HIS A 88 17.26 -26.20 0.69
CA HIS A 88 16.89 -25.42 -0.51
C HIS A 88 15.79 -24.39 -0.25
N GLY A 89 15.20 -24.40 0.95
CA GLY A 89 14.16 -23.47 1.36
C GLY A 89 13.24 -24.03 2.43
N SER A 90 12.71 -23.14 3.28
CA SER A 90 11.84 -23.47 4.42
C SER A 90 10.39 -23.02 4.24
N ALA A 91 9.99 -22.71 3.00
CA ALA A 91 8.62 -22.26 2.73
C ALA A 91 7.61 -23.38 3.05
N ALA A 92 6.55 -23.02 3.76
CA ALA A 92 5.49 -23.94 4.15
C ALA A 92 4.14 -23.19 4.24
N TRP A 93 3.07 -23.88 3.97
CA TRP A 93 1.72 -23.34 4.14
C TRP A 93 1.37 -23.22 5.62
N ALA A 94 0.83 -22.04 6.01
CA ALA A 94 0.17 -21.88 7.30
C ALA A 94 -1.31 -22.28 7.22
N THR A 95 -1.88 -22.66 8.36
CA THR A 95 -3.32 -22.85 8.47
C THR A 95 -4.01 -21.56 8.87
N PRO A 96 -5.27 -21.30 8.45
CA PRO A 96 -6.05 -20.15 8.88
C PRO A 96 -6.10 -19.99 10.41
N ALA A 97 -6.22 -21.12 11.14
CA ALA A 97 -6.24 -21.13 12.61
C ALA A 97 -4.94 -20.62 13.22
N SER A 98 -3.78 -21.02 12.69
CA SER A 98 -2.48 -20.58 13.19
C SER A 98 -2.22 -19.11 12.95
N VAL A 99 -2.72 -18.56 11.84
CA VAL A 99 -2.62 -17.14 11.51
C VAL A 99 -3.57 -16.33 12.37
N ASN A 100 -4.81 -16.77 12.56
CA ASN A 100 -5.78 -16.12 13.43
C ASN A 100 -5.31 -16.05 14.89
N ALA A 101 -4.64 -17.07 15.40
CA ALA A 101 -4.05 -17.07 16.74
C ALA A 101 -3.05 -15.92 16.96
N GLN A 102 -2.42 -15.43 15.88
CA GLN A 102 -1.44 -14.36 15.94
C GLN A 102 -2.06 -12.98 15.64
N PHE A 103 -3.04 -12.91 14.73
CA PHE A 103 -3.49 -11.63 14.14
C PHE A 103 -4.96 -11.30 14.37
N ALA A 104 -5.84 -12.28 14.62
CA ALA A 104 -7.25 -12.02 14.82
C ALA A 104 -7.54 -11.39 16.19
N GLN A 105 -8.55 -10.54 16.23
CA GLN A 105 -9.04 -9.87 17.43
C GLN A 105 -10.57 -9.78 17.37
N LYS A 106 -11.21 -9.28 18.43
CA LYS A 106 -12.66 -9.06 18.45
C LYS A 106 -13.09 -8.12 17.33
N GLU A 107 -12.41 -6.98 17.24
CA GLU A 107 -12.58 -6.04 16.12
C GLU A 107 -11.53 -6.36 15.06
N SER A 108 -11.98 -6.83 13.91
CA SER A 108 -11.10 -7.32 12.84
C SER A 108 -11.67 -7.01 11.46
N ILE A 109 -10.81 -7.02 10.46
CA ILE A 109 -11.15 -6.96 9.04
C ILE A 109 -11.08 -8.36 8.44
N PRO A 110 -12.09 -8.80 7.68
CA PRO A 110 -12.05 -10.06 6.95
C PRO A 110 -11.05 -9.96 5.78
N LEU A 111 -10.15 -10.94 5.67
CA LEU A 111 -9.20 -11.04 4.56
C LEU A 111 -9.59 -12.17 3.60
N THR A 112 -9.97 -13.32 4.14
CA THR A 112 -10.46 -14.50 3.42
C THR A 112 -11.65 -15.08 4.18
N GLN A 113 -12.18 -16.23 3.76
CA GLN A 113 -13.30 -16.87 4.45
C GLN A 113 -13.01 -17.10 5.94
N HIS A 114 -11.81 -17.56 6.25
CA HIS A 114 -11.47 -17.97 7.60
C HIS A 114 -10.42 -17.08 8.28
N VAL A 115 -9.68 -16.22 7.54
CA VAL A 115 -8.63 -15.37 8.13
C VAL A 115 -9.10 -13.95 8.33
N ARG A 116 -8.76 -13.40 9.51
CA ARG A 116 -9.07 -12.04 9.93
C ARG A 116 -7.84 -11.32 10.45
N LEU A 117 -7.79 -10.01 10.27
CA LEU A 117 -6.73 -9.14 10.80
C LEU A 117 -7.33 -8.16 11.81
N GLY A 118 -6.85 -8.16 13.01
CA GLY A 118 -7.32 -7.28 14.09
C GLY A 118 -7.02 -5.81 13.83
N LEU A 119 -7.86 -4.91 14.33
CA LEU A 119 -7.70 -3.46 14.16
C LEU A 119 -6.64 -2.86 15.11
N ASP A 120 -6.37 -3.47 16.25
CA ASP A 120 -5.36 -2.99 17.18
C ASP A 120 -3.95 -3.37 16.70
N THR A 121 -3.32 -2.43 16.01
CA THR A 121 -1.98 -2.59 15.44
C THR A 121 -0.87 -2.68 16.48
N HIS A 122 -1.11 -2.30 17.73
CA HIS A 122 -0.11 -2.40 18.81
C HIS A 122 0.09 -3.86 19.24
N LYS A 123 -0.97 -4.68 19.20
CA LYS A 123 -0.91 -6.11 19.58
C LYS A 123 -0.10 -6.94 18.58
N HIS A 124 -0.41 -6.83 17.30
CA HIS A 124 0.23 -7.65 16.28
C HIS A 124 1.37 -6.95 15.51
N ARG A 125 1.56 -5.64 15.70
CA ARG A 125 2.63 -4.82 15.10
C ARG A 125 2.67 -4.86 13.57
N ARG A 126 1.51 -4.98 12.92
CA ARG A 126 1.36 -4.91 11.46
C ARG A 126 0.57 -3.66 11.08
N SER A 127 0.84 -3.08 9.91
CA SER A 127 -0.03 -2.07 9.34
C SER A 127 -1.33 -2.71 8.87
N LEU A 128 -2.40 -1.90 8.79
CA LEU A 128 -3.67 -2.34 8.20
C LEU A 128 -3.75 -2.03 6.69
N ASN A 129 -2.61 -1.65 6.09
CA ASN A 129 -2.53 -1.50 4.65
C ASN A 129 -2.57 -2.87 3.99
N VAL A 130 -3.46 -3.01 3.02
CA VAL A 130 -3.67 -4.26 2.29
C VAL A 130 -3.51 -4.00 0.80
N LEU A 131 -2.70 -4.78 0.12
CA LEU A 131 -2.66 -4.83 -1.33
C LEU A 131 -3.48 -6.01 -1.81
N VAL A 132 -4.55 -5.74 -2.57
CA VAL A 132 -5.41 -6.76 -3.15
C VAL A 132 -5.16 -6.82 -4.66
N ILE A 133 -4.77 -8.00 -5.14
CA ILE A 133 -4.46 -8.24 -6.54
C ILE A 133 -5.45 -9.25 -7.10
N GLY A 134 -6.20 -8.86 -8.11
CA GLY A 134 -7.15 -9.78 -8.75
C GLY A 134 -7.61 -9.30 -10.12
N GLY A 135 -7.50 -10.14 -11.11
CA GLY A 135 -7.94 -9.85 -12.47
C GLY A 135 -9.43 -9.54 -12.58
N SER A 136 -9.90 -9.21 -13.79
CA SER A 136 -11.32 -9.07 -14.04
C SER A 136 -12.04 -10.41 -13.75
N GLY A 137 -13.18 -10.37 -13.06
CA GLY A 137 -13.90 -11.57 -12.63
C GLY A 137 -13.30 -12.31 -11.42
N ALA A 138 -12.21 -11.85 -10.82
CA ALA A 138 -11.62 -12.46 -9.62
C ALA A 138 -12.43 -12.20 -8.34
N ALA A 139 -13.57 -11.52 -8.43
CA ALA A 139 -14.49 -11.20 -7.34
C ALA A 139 -13.91 -10.23 -6.26
N LYS A 140 -13.00 -9.32 -6.63
CA LYS A 140 -12.39 -8.32 -5.73
C LYS A 140 -13.44 -7.59 -4.88
N THR A 141 -14.42 -6.97 -5.53
CA THR A 141 -15.46 -6.20 -4.85
C THR A 141 -16.32 -7.11 -3.97
N ARG A 142 -16.74 -8.28 -4.47
CA ARG A 142 -17.64 -9.20 -3.77
C ARG A 142 -16.98 -9.93 -2.60
N SER A 143 -15.69 -10.34 -2.73
CA SER A 143 -15.02 -11.14 -1.70
C SER A 143 -14.10 -10.35 -0.78
N PHE A 144 -13.82 -9.07 -1.08
CA PHE A 144 -13.00 -8.23 -0.20
C PHE A 144 -13.66 -6.89 0.14
N VAL A 145 -14.08 -6.08 -0.85
CA VAL A 145 -14.60 -4.72 -0.61
C VAL A 145 -15.88 -4.77 0.22
N LEU A 146 -16.90 -5.43 -0.28
CA LEU A 146 -18.22 -5.49 0.38
C LEU A 146 -18.19 -6.11 1.77
N PRO A 147 -17.54 -7.27 2.03
CA PRO A 147 -17.43 -7.82 3.37
C PRO A 147 -16.77 -6.85 4.36
N ASN A 148 -15.74 -6.13 3.92
CA ASN A 148 -15.03 -5.19 4.76
C ASN A 148 -15.87 -3.96 5.11
N ILE A 149 -16.68 -3.45 4.19
CA ILE A 149 -17.57 -2.31 4.44
C ILE A 149 -18.77 -2.73 5.30
N LEU A 150 -19.38 -3.88 5.02
CA LEU A 150 -20.49 -4.42 5.82
C LEU A 150 -20.08 -4.79 7.26
N THR A 151 -18.79 -4.91 7.56
CA THR A 151 -18.31 -5.07 8.95
C THR A 151 -18.57 -3.82 9.79
N ALA A 152 -18.66 -2.63 9.20
CA ALA A 152 -19.06 -1.35 9.80
C ALA A 152 -18.30 -0.99 11.10
N ASN A 153 -17.01 -1.29 11.19
CA ASN A 153 -16.20 -1.14 12.39
C ASN A 153 -15.15 -0.02 12.34
N THR A 154 -15.04 0.67 11.20
CA THR A 154 -14.12 1.82 10.98
C THR A 154 -14.86 2.92 10.22
N ASN A 155 -14.25 4.07 10.03
CA ASN A 155 -14.69 5.04 9.04
C ASN A 155 -14.15 4.65 7.66
N TYR A 156 -14.83 5.08 6.63
CA TYR A 156 -14.51 4.64 5.27
C TYR A 156 -14.41 5.81 4.30
N VAL A 157 -13.40 5.75 3.42
CA VAL A 157 -13.30 6.53 2.18
C VAL A 157 -13.20 5.52 1.05
N ILE A 158 -14.22 5.44 0.20
CA ILE A 158 -14.43 4.32 -0.71
C ILE A 158 -14.41 4.83 -2.14
N THR A 159 -13.58 4.23 -2.99
CA THR A 159 -13.73 4.36 -4.44
C THR A 159 -14.72 3.29 -4.91
N ASP A 160 -15.74 3.71 -5.64
CA ASP A 160 -16.80 2.84 -6.12
C ASP A 160 -16.95 2.96 -7.65
N PRO A 161 -16.27 2.13 -8.43
CA PRO A 161 -16.55 2.02 -9.85
C PRO A 161 -17.97 1.47 -10.05
N LYS A 162 -18.84 2.16 -10.79
CA LYS A 162 -20.21 1.72 -11.14
C LYS A 162 -21.30 1.88 -10.08
N SER A 163 -21.06 2.49 -8.94
CA SER A 163 -22.02 2.63 -7.84
C SER A 163 -22.44 1.31 -7.17
N GLU A 164 -21.81 0.18 -7.47
CA GLU A 164 -22.22 -1.14 -6.94
C GLU A 164 -22.07 -1.21 -5.41
N VAL A 165 -21.02 -0.59 -4.88
CA VAL A 165 -20.70 -0.60 -3.45
C VAL A 165 -21.67 0.31 -2.68
N LEU A 166 -21.92 1.52 -3.18
CA LEU A 166 -22.87 2.46 -2.60
C LEU A 166 -24.29 1.87 -2.54
N LEU A 167 -24.78 1.35 -3.67
CA LEU A 167 -26.09 0.72 -3.76
C LEU A 167 -26.25 -0.46 -2.79
N ALA A 168 -25.16 -1.22 -2.56
CA ALA A 168 -25.18 -2.39 -1.70
C ALA A 168 -25.03 -2.08 -0.20
N THR A 169 -24.32 -1.01 0.16
CA THR A 169 -23.88 -0.81 1.55
C THR A 169 -24.31 0.51 2.18
N GLY A 170 -24.67 1.51 1.37
CA GLY A 170 -24.99 2.85 1.86
C GLY A 170 -26.17 2.87 2.84
N GLY A 171 -27.23 2.11 2.58
CA GLY A 171 -28.39 1.96 3.46
C GLY A 171 -28.02 1.36 4.81
N TYR A 172 -27.27 0.25 4.79
CA TYR A 172 -26.78 -0.40 5.99
C TYR A 172 -25.90 0.51 6.84
N LEU A 173 -24.93 1.21 6.23
CA LEU A 173 -24.06 2.13 6.99
C LEU A 173 -24.86 3.27 7.61
N LYS A 174 -25.88 3.79 6.92
CA LYS A 174 -26.79 4.80 7.47
C LYS A 174 -27.56 4.27 8.68
N GLU A 175 -28.07 3.02 8.61
CA GLU A 175 -28.71 2.32 9.75
C GLU A 175 -27.73 2.15 10.93
N GLN A 176 -26.45 1.93 10.64
CA GLN A 176 -25.39 1.86 11.66
C GLN A 176 -24.96 3.24 12.22
N GLY A 177 -25.62 4.32 11.81
CA GLY A 177 -25.37 5.69 12.27
C GLY A 177 -24.18 6.37 11.60
N TYR A 178 -23.80 5.94 10.40
CA TYR A 178 -22.81 6.66 9.58
C TYR A 178 -23.47 7.83 8.86
N ASP A 179 -22.74 8.93 8.81
CA ASP A 179 -22.98 10.03 7.90
C ASP A 179 -22.43 9.61 6.53
N VAL A 180 -23.36 9.34 5.59
CA VAL A 180 -23.02 8.85 4.25
C VAL A 180 -22.94 10.03 3.30
N ARG A 181 -21.73 10.29 2.79
CA ARG A 181 -21.40 11.38 1.86
C ARG A 181 -20.98 10.80 0.53
N VAL A 182 -21.39 11.44 -0.57
CA VAL A 182 -21.20 10.84 -1.89
C VAL A 182 -20.74 11.90 -2.89
N LEU A 183 -19.51 11.73 -3.41
CA LEU A 183 -19.09 12.41 -4.64
C LEU A 183 -19.42 11.47 -5.81
N ASN A 184 -20.45 11.79 -6.57
CA ASN A 184 -20.93 10.93 -7.67
C ASN A 184 -20.60 11.55 -9.03
N LEU A 185 -19.58 11.03 -9.70
CA LEU A 185 -19.18 11.47 -11.04
C LEU A 185 -19.89 10.72 -12.18
N VAL A 186 -20.70 9.71 -11.84
CA VAL A 186 -21.55 8.99 -12.80
C VAL A 186 -22.91 9.69 -12.95
N ASN A 187 -23.50 10.10 -11.83
CA ASN A 187 -24.75 10.86 -11.80
C ASN A 187 -24.59 12.08 -10.88
N LEU A 188 -24.21 13.21 -11.47
CA LEU A 188 -23.90 14.42 -10.74
C LEU A 188 -25.08 14.98 -9.94
N GLU A 189 -26.33 14.67 -10.32
CA GLU A 189 -27.53 15.09 -9.57
C GLU A 189 -27.69 14.33 -8.24
N GLN A 190 -27.03 13.19 -8.10
CA GLN A 190 -27.00 12.38 -6.89
C GLN A 190 -25.69 12.58 -6.11
N SER A 191 -25.00 13.70 -6.30
CA SER A 191 -23.77 14.02 -5.62
C SER A 191 -23.97 15.08 -4.56
N ASP A 192 -23.22 14.97 -3.47
CA ASP A 192 -22.99 16.06 -2.52
C ASP A 192 -21.93 17.01 -3.07
N GLY A 193 -21.95 18.26 -2.62
CA GLY A 193 -21.00 19.29 -3.04
C GLY A 193 -19.59 19.03 -2.51
N TYR A 194 -18.60 19.32 -3.34
CA TYR A 194 -17.17 19.29 -2.97
C TYR A 194 -16.47 20.54 -3.47
N ASN A 195 -16.21 21.49 -2.58
CA ASN A 195 -15.46 22.70 -2.88
C ASN A 195 -14.03 22.60 -2.34
N PRO A 196 -13.00 22.47 -3.20
CA PRO A 196 -11.61 22.39 -2.74
C PRO A 196 -11.11 23.58 -1.95
N PHE A 197 -11.70 24.77 -2.11
CA PHE A 197 -11.29 25.95 -1.35
C PHE A 197 -11.59 25.85 0.14
N ARG A 198 -12.58 25.07 0.55
CA ARG A 198 -12.96 24.87 1.97
C ARG A 198 -11.85 24.20 2.80
N TYR A 199 -10.87 23.59 2.16
CA TYR A 199 -9.76 22.87 2.80
C TYR A 199 -8.43 23.61 2.73
N LEU A 200 -8.45 24.89 2.28
CA LEU A 200 -7.30 25.77 2.27
C LEU A 200 -7.23 26.53 3.60
N ARG A 201 -6.12 26.40 4.32
CA ARG A 201 -5.85 27.06 5.61
C ARG A 201 -4.81 28.16 5.49
N ASP A 202 -3.88 27.99 4.57
CA ASP A 202 -2.77 28.90 4.33
C ASP A 202 -2.32 28.85 2.85
N GLU A 203 -1.37 29.71 2.50
CA GLU A 203 -0.81 29.75 1.14
C GLU A 203 -0.18 28.43 0.71
N LYS A 204 0.38 27.64 1.65
CA LYS A 204 1.02 26.34 1.32
C LYS A 204 -0.03 25.34 0.84
N ASP A 205 -1.25 25.40 1.39
CA ASP A 205 -2.33 24.50 0.98
C ASP A 205 -2.81 24.87 -0.42
N VAL A 206 -2.81 26.17 -0.79
CA VAL A 206 -3.06 26.62 -2.18
C VAL A 206 -2.00 26.06 -3.13
N LEU A 207 -0.71 26.14 -2.76
CA LEU A 207 0.36 25.57 -3.58
C LEU A 207 0.19 24.06 -3.80
N LYS A 208 -0.23 23.32 -2.76
CA LYS A 208 -0.52 21.89 -2.87
C LYS A 208 -1.71 21.60 -3.77
N LEU A 209 -2.82 22.35 -3.60
CA LEU A 209 -4.01 22.21 -4.44
C LEU A 209 -3.66 22.37 -5.91
N VAL A 210 -2.96 23.45 -6.27
CA VAL A 210 -2.55 23.71 -7.66
C VAL A 210 -1.62 22.61 -8.19
N ASN A 211 -0.62 22.19 -7.40
CA ASN A 211 0.26 21.12 -7.82
C ASN A 211 -0.48 19.79 -8.05
N ASN A 212 -1.41 19.43 -7.17
CA ASN A 212 -2.23 18.23 -7.32
C ASN A 212 -3.14 18.33 -8.56
N LEU A 213 -3.76 19.49 -8.81
CA LEU A 213 -4.57 19.72 -9.98
C LEU A 213 -3.75 19.55 -11.27
N ILE A 214 -2.59 20.18 -11.35
CA ILE A 214 -1.68 20.06 -12.50
C ILE A 214 -1.28 18.60 -12.73
N GLN A 215 -0.83 17.90 -11.69
CA GLN A 215 -0.36 16.51 -11.81
C GLN A 215 -1.50 15.55 -12.19
N SER A 216 -2.70 15.72 -11.62
CA SER A 216 -3.84 14.84 -11.88
C SER A 216 -4.50 15.08 -13.24
N THR A 217 -4.31 16.27 -13.85
CA THR A 217 -4.86 16.64 -15.16
C THR A 217 -3.83 16.56 -16.29
N THR A 218 -2.57 16.21 -16.00
CA THR A 218 -1.54 16.01 -17.03
C THR A 218 -1.66 14.60 -17.60
N PRO A 219 -1.82 14.43 -18.95
CA PRO A 219 -1.95 13.11 -19.56
C PRO A 219 -0.72 12.23 -19.29
N LYS A 220 -0.96 10.96 -18.97
CA LYS A 220 0.11 9.96 -18.81
C LYS A 220 0.85 9.79 -20.15
N GLY A 221 2.20 9.79 -20.11
CA GLY A 221 3.01 9.54 -21.31
C GLY A 221 3.15 10.74 -22.25
N SER A 222 2.59 11.90 -21.92
CA SER A 222 3.02 13.14 -22.57
C SER A 222 4.52 13.26 -22.30
N HIS A 223 5.34 13.22 -23.37
CA HIS A 223 6.73 13.65 -23.25
C HIS A 223 6.72 14.99 -22.53
N GLU A 224 7.59 15.14 -21.52
CA GLU A 224 7.69 16.38 -20.77
C GLU A 224 7.75 17.52 -21.80
N SER A 225 6.60 18.15 -22.05
CA SER A 225 6.57 19.47 -22.65
C SER A 225 7.49 20.30 -21.79
N ASP A 226 8.30 21.16 -22.41
CA ASP A 226 9.26 22.02 -21.72
C ASP A 226 8.70 22.41 -20.33
N PRO A 227 9.40 22.12 -19.23
CA PRO A 227 8.94 22.41 -17.86
C PRO A 227 8.52 23.86 -17.64
N PHE A 228 8.92 24.74 -18.55
CA PHE A 228 8.53 26.14 -18.57
C PHE A 228 7.01 26.31 -18.62
N TRP A 229 6.29 25.60 -19.50
CA TRP A 229 4.85 25.74 -19.68
C TRP A 229 4.09 25.38 -18.41
N THR A 230 4.41 24.20 -17.85
CA THR A 230 3.79 23.74 -16.60
C THR A 230 4.06 24.68 -15.42
N LYS A 231 5.28 25.24 -15.32
CA LYS A 231 5.63 26.20 -14.25
C LYS A 231 4.89 27.51 -14.41
N ALA A 232 4.72 27.99 -15.64
CA ALA A 232 4.02 29.25 -15.92
C ALA A 232 2.51 29.13 -15.68
N GLU A 233 1.87 28.01 -16.10
CA GLU A 233 0.49 27.68 -15.73
C GLU A 233 0.31 27.60 -14.21
N THR A 234 1.24 26.94 -13.53
CA THR A 234 1.25 26.82 -12.07
C THR A 234 1.28 28.19 -11.41
N ALA A 235 2.14 29.11 -11.86
CA ALA A 235 2.25 30.45 -11.31
C ALA A 235 0.94 31.25 -11.48
N LEU A 236 0.32 31.18 -12.67
CA LEU A 236 -0.95 31.85 -12.94
C LEU A 236 -2.08 31.31 -12.05
N LEU A 237 -2.23 29.99 -11.98
CA LEU A 237 -3.26 29.35 -11.13
C LEU A 237 -3.04 29.65 -9.65
N GLN A 238 -1.80 29.62 -9.19
CA GLN A 238 -1.46 30.00 -7.81
C GLN A 238 -1.82 31.45 -7.53
N ALA A 239 -1.52 32.37 -8.46
CA ALA A 239 -1.87 33.78 -8.30
C ALA A 239 -3.38 33.99 -8.14
N ILE A 240 -4.18 33.38 -9.03
CA ILE A 240 -5.65 33.55 -9.03
C ILE A 240 -6.26 32.91 -7.79
N ILE A 241 -5.88 31.67 -7.46
CA ILE A 241 -6.46 30.94 -6.32
C ILE A 241 -6.05 31.61 -5.00
N LEU A 242 -4.79 32.07 -4.86
CA LEU A 242 -4.34 32.84 -3.69
C LEU A 242 -5.12 34.17 -3.56
N MET A 243 -5.33 34.87 -4.66
CA MET A 243 -6.11 36.09 -4.66
C MET A 243 -7.55 35.84 -4.18
N LEU A 244 -8.23 34.83 -4.74
CA LEU A 244 -9.58 34.47 -4.32
C LEU A 244 -9.61 34.02 -2.85
N PHE A 245 -8.67 33.24 -2.42
CA PHE A 245 -8.58 32.77 -1.04
C PHE A 245 -8.37 33.91 -0.03
N GLN A 246 -7.58 34.93 -0.38
CA GLN A 246 -7.22 36.03 0.53
C GLN A 246 -8.13 37.22 0.47
N GLU A 247 -8.75 37.53 -0.68
CA GLU A 247 -9.48 38.78 -0.94
C GLU A 247 -10.98 38.56 -1.20
N ALA A 248 -11.39 37.38 -1.69
CA ALA A 248 -12.77 37.12 -2.03
C ALA A 248 -13.59 36.63 -0.83
N PRO A 249 -14.90 36.95 -0.77
CA PRO A 249 -15.79 36.34 0.21
C PRO A 249 -15.92 34.84 -0.02
N GLU A 250 -16.32 34.12 1.02
CA GLU A 250 -16.34 32.65 1.05
C GLU A 250 -17.16 32.04 -0.09
N TYR A 251 -18.28 32.64 -0.49
CA TYR A 251 -19.13 32.15 -1.56
C TYR A 251 -18.54 32.35 -2.98
N GLU A 252 -17.49 33.17 -3.11
CA GLU A 252 -16.72 33.36 -4.35
C GLU A 252 -15.43 32.54 -4.36
N GLN A 253 -15.11 31.83 -3.29
CA GLN A 253 -13.95 30.96 -3.20
C GLN A 253 -14.29 29.58 -3.79
N ASN A 254 -14.31 29.48 -5.12
CA ASN A 254 -14.61 28.26 -5.87
C ASN A 254 -13.99 28.29 -7.28
N PHE A 255 -14.06 27.17 -7.99
CA PHE A 255 -13.49 27.07 -9.34
C PHE A 255 -14.31 27.78 -10.41
N SER A 256 -15.61 27.98 -10.22
CA SER A 256 -16.43 28.84 -11.11
C SER A 256 -15.87 30.23 -11.15
N MET A 257 -15.46 30.76 -9.99
CA MET A 257 -14.85 32.07 -9.89
C MET A 257 -13.44 32.12 -10.49
N VAL A 258 -12.63 31.07 -10.35
CA VAL A 258 -11.33 30.97 -11.04
C VAL A 258 -11.52 31.12 -12.55
N MET A 259 -12.52 30.42 -13.13
CA MET A 259 -12.81 30.52 -14.56
C MET A 259 -13.20 31.95 -14.97
N ARG A 260 -14.08 32.60 -14.20
CA ARG A 260 -14.47 33.99 -14.46
C ARG A 260 -13.28 34.95 -14.39
N VAL A 261 -12.41 34.80 -13.42
CA VAL A 261 -11.19 35.60 -13.28
C VAL A 261 -10.24 35.40 -14.46
N LEU A 262 -10.14 34.19 -14.98
CA LEU A 262 -9.34 33.90 -16.18
C LEU A 262 -9.87 34.61 -17.44
N GLU A 263 -11.18 34.83 -17.57
CA GLU A 263 -11.77 35.59 -18.68
C GLU A 263 -11.29 37.04 -18.71
N TYR A 264 -10.91 37.61 -17.56
CA TYR A 264 -10.35 38.98 -17.46
C TYR A 264 -8.86 39.03 -17.78
N ALA A 265 -8.20 37.91 -18.00
CA ALA A 265 -6.78 37.82 -18.39
C ALA A 265 -6.63 38.03 -19.91
N GLU A 266 -6.95 39.22 -20.41
CA GLU A 266 -6.84 39.54 -21.82
C GLU A 266 -5.37 39.84 -22.20
N VAL A 267 -4.82 39.15 -23.21
CA VAL A 267 -3.48 39.40 -23.77
C VAL A 267 -3.62 39.77 -25.24
N ARG A 268 -3.13 40.96 -25.63
CA ARG A 268 -3.06 41.40 -27.03
C ARG A 268 -1.66 41.23 -27.55
N GLU A 269 -1.52 40.45 -28.65
CA GLU A 269 -0.21 40.14 -29.23
C GLU A 269 0.51 41.35 -29.83
N GLU A 270 -0.27 42.32 -30.32
CA GLU A 270 0.22 43.51 -31.03
C GLU A 270 0.46 44.72 -30.09
N ASP A 271 0.07 44.61 -28.84
CA ASP A 271 0.17 45.70 -27.85
C ASP A 271 0.72 45.15 -26.53
N GLU A 272 2.04 45.19 -26.40
CA GLU A 272 2.74 44.76 -25.16
C GLU A 272 2.42 45.67 -23.95
N GLY A 273 1.89 46.88 -24.20
CA GLY A 273 1.47 47.83 -23.17
C GLY A 273 0.02 47.61 -22.71
N HIS A 274 -0.72 46.68 -23.29
CA HIS A 274 -2.11 46.43 -22.93
C HIS A 274 -2.24 46.01 -21.48
N VAL A 275 -3.08 46.74 -20.75
CA VAL A 275 -3.40 46.47 -19.35
C VAL A 275 -4.77 45.81 -19.28
N SER A 276 -4.81 44.54 -18.91
CA SER A 276 -6.05 43.78 -18.76
C SER A 276 -6.78 44.13 -17.45
N PRO A 277 -8.09 43.86 -17.34
CA PRO A 277 -8.80 44.00 -16.06
C PRO A 277 -8.15 43.20 -14.91
N LEU A 278 -7.57 42.04 -15.22
CA LEU A 278 -6.83 41.25 -14.24
C LEU A 278 -5.55 41.97 -13.77
N ASP A 279 -4.82 42.64 -14.66
CA ASP A 279 -3.65 43.45 -14.28
C ASP A 279 -4.03 44.54 -13.27
N LEU A 280 -5.13 45.30 -13.56
CA LEU A 280 -5.62 46.33 -12.66
C LEU A 280 -6.02 45.77 -11.28
N LEU A 281 -6.59 44.60 -11.25
CA LEU A 281 -6.96 43.94 -10.00
C LEU A 281 -5.70 43.61 -9.16
N PHE A 282 -4.68 42.97 -9.76
CA PHE A 282 -3.43 42.66 -9.06
C PHE A 282 -2.64 43.91 -8.65
N GLU A 283 -2.62 44.97 -9.47
CA GLU A 283 -2.04 46.25 -9.09
C GLU A 283 -2.75 46.89 -7.89
N SER A 284 -4.06 46.78 -7.84
CA SER A 284 -4.85 47.26 -6.69
C SER A 284 -4.50 46.53 -5.40
N ILE A 285 -4.27 45.20 -5.49
CA ILE A 285 -3.84 44.40 -4.37
C ILE A 285 -2.40 44.76 -3.97
N GLU A 286 -1.51 44.95 -4.92
CA GLU A 286 -0.13 45.33 -4.67
C GLU A 286 -0.02 46.66 -3.91
N ARG A 287 -0.82 47.64 -4.29
CA ARG A 287 -0.87 48.94 -3.58
C ARG A 287 -1.28 48.79 -2.11
N ARG A 288 -2.16 47.84 -1.79
CA ARG A 288 -2.64 47.59 -0.42
C ARG A 288 -1.77 46.64 0.35
N LYS A 289 -1.23 45.63 -0.34
CA LYS A 289 -0.44 44.51 0.22
C LYS A 289 0.79 44.25 -0.66
N PRO A 290 1.87 45.04 -0.56
CA PRO A 290 3.05 44.91 -1.43
C PRO A 290 3.74 43.55 -1.33
N ASP A 291 3.60 42.90 -0.18
CA ASP A 291 4.21 41.58 0.10
C ASP A 291 3.33 40.38 -0.25
N SER A 292 2.18 40.62 -0.92
CA SER A 292 1.26 39.55 -1.27
C SER A 292 1.91 38.47 -2.13
N VAL A 293 1.78 37.21 -1.70
CA VAL A 293 2.27 36.04 -2.44
C VAL A 293 1.52 35.90 -3.77
N ALA A 294 0.22 36.22 -3.80
CA ALA A 294 -0.60 36.22 -5.02
C ALA A 294 -0.02 37.18 -6.08
N VAL A 295 0.34 38.39 -5.68
CA VAL A 295 0.96 39.40 -6.58
C VAL A 295 2.32 38.91 -7.09
N ARG A 296 3.15 38.29 -6.22
CA ARG A 296 4.45 37.74 -6.64
C ARG A 296 4.28 36.64 -7.69
N GLN A 297 3.32 35.74 -7.50
CA GLN A 297 3.04 34.68 -8.47
C GLN A 297 2.50 35.24 -9.79
N TYR A 298 1.65 36.28 -9.72
CA TYR A 298 1.16 36.95 -10.92
C TYR A 298 2.30 37.61 -11.72
N LYS A 299 3.24 38.26 -11.03
CA LYS A 299 4.44 38.86 -11.66
C LYS A 299 5.30 37.78 -12.36
N VAL A 300 5.40 36.58 -11.80
CA VAL A 300 6.10 35.46 -12.47
C VAL A 300 5.42 35.11 -13.80
N PHE A 301 4.08 35.01 -13.82
CA PHE A 301 3.32 34.82 -15.07
C PHE A 301 3.57 35.96 -16.07
N LYS A 302 3.59 37.21 -15.62
CA LYS A 302 3.80 38.42 -16.48
C LYS A 302 5.22 38.54 -17.05
N LEU A 303 6.19 37.71 -16.59
CA LEU A 303 7.49 37.60 -17.27
C LEU A 303 7.38 36.96 -18.66
N ALA A 304 6.30 36.24 -18.92
CA ALA A 304 5.97 35.77 -20.25
C ALA A 304 5.28 36.91 -21.03
N ALA A 305 5.78 37.23 -22.21
CA ALA A 305 5.26 38.32 -23.05
C ALA A 305 4.51 37.80 -24.28
N GLY A 306 3.58 38.59 -24.79
CA GLY A 306 2.94 38.41 -26.09
C GLY A 306 2.35 37.03 -26.32
N LYS A 307 2.80 36.36 -27.38
CA LYS A 307 2.33 35.01 -27.78
C LYS A 307 2.51 33.96 -26.68
N THR A 308 3.57 34.06 -25.90
CA THR A 308 3.86 33.12 -24.81
C THR A 308 2.81 33.21 -23.69
N ALA A 309 2.50 34.42 -23.24
CA ALA A 309 1.45 34.66 -22.22
C ALA A 309 0.08 34.18 -22.71
N LYS A 310 -0.27 34.44 -23.97
CA LYS A 310 -1.52 33.97 -24.58
C LYS A 310 -1.58 32.44 -24.62
N SER A 311 -0.49 31.77 -24.98
CA SER A 311 -0.42 30.29 -25.00
C SER A 311 -0.59 29.70 -23.60
N ILE A 312 -0.02 30.33 -22.56
CA ILE A 312 -0.19 29.90 -21.16
C ILE A 312 -1.67 30.05 -20.75
N LEU A 313 -2.33 31.16 -21.09
CA LEU A 313 -3.75 31.35 -20.80
C LEU A 313 -4.62 30.30 -21.48
N VAL A 314 -4.38 30.02 -22.77
CA VAL A 314 -5.13 28.99 -23.51
C VAL A 314 -4.91 27.60 -22.87
N SER A 315 -3.68 27.26 -22.54
CA SER A 315 -3.37 25.97 -21.90
C SER A 315 -4.05 25.84 -20.53
N THR A 316 -4.02 26.90 -19.72
CA THR A 316 -4.72 26.95 -18.43
C THR A 316 -6.23 26.81 -18.58
N ALA A 317 -6.84 27.54 -19.53
CA ALA A 317 -8.28 27.47 -19.81
C ALA A 317 -8.70 26.07 -20.30
N VAL A 318 -7.92 25.43 -21.16
CA VAL A 318 -8.18 24.06 -21.63
C VAL A 318 -8.10 23.05 -20.47
N ARG A 319 -7.12 23.21 -19.59
CA ARG A 319 -6.98 22.34 -18.39
C ARG A 319 -8.19 22.45 -17.46
N LEU A 320 -8.74 23.65 -17.30
CA LEU A 320 -9.89 23.93 -16.45
C LEU A 320 -11.23 23.80 -17.17
N ALA A 321 -11.25 23.45 -18.47
CA ALA A 321 -12.47 23.34 -19.26
C ALA A 321 -13.61 22.50 -18.61
N PRO A 322 -13.34 21.42 -17.85
CA PRO A 322 -14.40 20.71 -17.13
C PRO A 322 -15.21 21.59 -16.17
N PHE A 323 -14.61 22.62 -15.58
CA PHE A 323 -15.30 23.56 -14.68
C PHE A 323 -16.24 24.55 -15.40
N ASN A 324 -16.29 24.54 -16.73
CA ASN A 324 -17.30 25.28 -17.51
C ASN A 324 -18.64 24.54 -17.59
N LEU A 325 -18.68 23.26 -17.22
CA LEU A 325 -19.92 22.48 -17.23
C LEU A 325 -20.80 22.89 -16.04
N PRO A 326 -22.06 23.30 -16.26
CA PRO A 326 -22.95 23.77 -15.17
C PRO A 326 -23.09 22.77 -14.02
N GLN A 327 -23.09 21.47 -14.33
CA GLN A 327 -23.18 20.43 -13.30
C GLN A 327 -21.89 20.38 -12.43
N ILE A 328 -20.70 20.60 -13.02
CA ILE A 328 -19.43 20.63 -12.28
C ILE A 328 -19.32 21.92 -11.47
N GLN A 329 -19.80 23.04 -11.99
CA GLN A 329 -19.91 24.27 -11.21
C GLN A 329 -20.80 24.05 -9.98
N ALA A 330 -22.01 23.55 -10.17
CA ALA A 330 -22.91 23.24 -9.07
C ALA A 330 -22.30 22.28 -8.03
N LEU A 331 -21.53 21.29 -8.48
CA LEU A 331 -20.82 20.33 -7.63
C LEU A 331 -19.72 20.99 -6.80
N THR A 332 -19.02 22.00 -7.35
CA THR A 332 -17.79 22.57 -6.74
C THR A 332 -17.99 23.95 -6.11
N ASP A 333 -19.21 24.52 -6.18
CA ASP A 333 -19.51 25.83 -5.61
C ASP A 333 -19.82 25.79 -4.10
N HIS A 334 -20.15 24.61 -3.55
CA HIS A 334 -20.43 24.39 -2.13
C HIS A 334 -19.77 23.12 -1.63
N ASP A 335 -19.74 22.91 -0.32
CA ASP A 335 -19.07 21.76 0.30
C ASP A 335 -19.95 21.06 1.33
N ASP A 336 -20.16 19.76 1.13
CA ASP A 336 -20.85 18.87 2.07
C ASP A 336 -19.93 17.73 2.52
N MET A 337 -18.69 17.68 1.99
CA MET A 337 -17.75 16.61 2.29
C MET A 337 -17.17 16.70 3.69
N ASP A 338 -17.08 17.90 4.28
CA ASP A 338 -16.61 18.17 5.66
C ASP A 338 -15.47 17.22 6.09
N LEU A 339 -14.35 17.23 5.32
CA LEU A 339 -13.27 16.25 5.43
C LEU A 339 -12.59 16.23 6.81
N TYR A 340 -12.67 17.34 7.57
CA TYR A 340 -12.13 17.39 8.93
C TYR A 340 -12.85 16.47 9.90
N THR A 341 -14.09 16.08 9.62
CA THR A 341 -14.86 15.18 10.48
C THR A 341 -14.65 13.68 10.19
N LEU A 342 -13.90 13.33 9.14
CA LEU A 342 -13.65 11.93 8.74
C LEU A 342 -13.03 11.07 9.85
N GLY A 343 -12.20 11.65 10.72
CA GLY A 343 -11.58 10.96 11.86
C GLY A 343 -12.32 11.12 13.19
N GLU A 344 -13.38 11.95 13.22
CA GLU A 344 -14.08 12.37 14.45
C GLU A 344 -15.42 11.66 14.61
N LYS A 345 -16.26 11.71 13.59
CA LYS A 345 -17.60 11.14 13.57
C LYS A 345 -17.62 9.81 12.80
N LYS A 346 -18.73 9.06 12.88
CA LYS A 346 -18.95 7.94 11.98
C LYS A 346 -19.26 8.48 10.57
N VAL A 347 -18.33 8.36 9.66
CA VAL A 347 -18.45 8.85 8.28
C VAL A 347 -18.10 7.74 7.30
N ALA A 348 -18.89 7.63 6.25
CA ALA A 348 -18.60 6.83 5.06
C ALA A 348 -18.70 7.74 3.83
N LEU A 349 -17.55 8.06 3.24
CA LEU A 349 -17.44 8.87 2.05
C LEU A 349 -17.26 7.95 0.84
N TYR A 350 -18.16 8.05 -0.13
CA TYR A 350 -18.09 7.33 -1.39
C TYR A 350 -17.69 8.28 -2.52
N ALA A 351 -16.67 7.90 -3.26
CA ALA A 351 -16.32 8.50 -4.54
C ALA A 351 -16.72 7.55 -5.66
N VAL A 352 -17.87 7.82 -6.27
CA VAL A 352 -18.42 7.03 -7.35
C VAL A 352 -17.84 7.53 -8.67
N ILE A 353 -17.11 6.66 -9.38
CA ILE A 353 -16.44 6.98 -10.64
C ILE A 353 -16.97 6.12 -11.79
N PRO A 354 -16.99 6.63 -13.03
CA PRO A 354 -17.27 5.79 -14.18
C PRO A 354 -16.10 4.85 -14.48
N ASP A 355 -16.39 3.64 -14.93
CA ASP A 355 -15.39 2.62 -15.26
C ASP A 355 -14.77 2.79 -16.65
N ASN A 356 -15.41 3.55 -17.53
CA ASN A 356 -15.05 3.74 -18.94
C ASN A 356 -14.63 5.17 -19.30
N ASP A 357 -14.66 6.12 -18.35
CA ASP A 357 -14.31 7.52 -18.55
C ASP A 357 -13.50 8.09 -17.37
N ASN A 358 -12.32 8.60 -17.66
CA ASN A 358 -11.42 9.17 -16.65
C ASN A 358 -11.45 10.71 -16.61
N THR A 359 -12.29 11.37 -17.41
CA THR A 359 -12.26 12.82 -17.63
C THR A 359 -12.39 13.62 -16.33
N LEU A 360 -13.23 13.16 -15.40
CA LEU A 360 -13.49 13.83 -14.12
C LEU A 360 -12.76 13.21 -12.92
N ASN A 361 -11.98 12.15 -13.11
CA ASN A 361 -11.32 11.44 -12.00
C ASN A 361 -10.29 12.31 -11.26
N PHE A 362 -9.82 13.41 -11.86
CA PHE A 362 -8.97 14.38 -11.17
C PHE A 362 -9.68 15.02 -9.95
N LEU A 363 -11.01 15.16 -9.95
CA LEU A 363 -11.77 15.65 -8.78
C LEU A 363 -11.64 14.68 -7.59
N VAL A 364 -11.69 13.37 -7.84
CA VAL A 364 -11.47 12.36 -6.79
C VAL A 364 -10.01 12.39 -6.31
N SER A 365 -9.05 12.62 -7.21
CA SER A 365 -7.65 12.78 -6.84
C SER A 365 -7.43 13.98 -5.92
N LEU A 366 -8.09 15.12 -6.20
CA LEU A 366 -8.08 16.30 -5.33
C LEU A 366 -8.76 16.02 -3.99
N LEU A 367 -9.95 15.40 -4.00
CA LEU A 367 -10.69 15.02 -2.80
C LEU A 367 -9.84 14.16 -1.86
N TYR A 368 -9.18 13.13 -2.39
CA TYR A 368 -8.37 12.23 -1.58
C TYR A 368 -7.09 12.90 -1.06
N ALA A 369 -6.43 13.72 -1.88
CA ALA A 369 -5.28 14.49 -1.44
C ALA A 369 -5.65 15.43 -0.27
N GLN A 370 -6.81 16.11 -0.36
CA GLN A 370 -7.31 16.96 0.71
C GLN A 370 -7.84 16.17 1.91
N ALA A 371 -8.43 14.99 1.70
CA ALA A 371 -8.82 14.09 2.80
C ALA A 371 -7.60 13.64 3.61
N PHE A 372 -6.50 13.22 2.96
CA PHE A 372 -5.25 12.93 3.67
C PHE A 372 -4.71 14.15 4.41
N GLN A 373 -4.73 15.32 3.77
CA GLN A 373 -4.26 16.56 4.39
C GLN A 373 -5.09 16.95 5.62
N ALA A 374 -6.42 16.83 5.55
CA ALA A 374 -7.33 17.10 6.66
C ALA A 374 -7.13 16.11 7.81
N LEU A 375 -7.04 14.81 7.51
CA LEU A 375 -6.80 13.76 8.49
C LEU A 375 -5.45 13.89 9.18
N TYR A 376 -4.38 14.23 8.43
CA TYR A 376 -3.06 14.45 9.01
C TYR A 376 -3.04 15.69 9.88
N TYR A 377 -3.72 16.76 9.48
CA TYR A 377 -3.86 17.94 10.31
C TYR A 377 -4.62 17.62 11.62
N SER A 378 -5.74 16.91 11.55
CA SER A 378 -6.49 16.46 12.74
C SER A 378 -5.61 15.60 13.65
N ALA A 379 -4.92 14.61 13.11
CA ALA A 379 -4.06 13.73 13.89
C ALA A 379 -2.89 14.48 14.54
N ASP A 380 -2.15 15.28 13.77
CA ASP A 380 -0.89 15.88 14.22
C ASP A 380 -1.09 17.16 15.02
N GLN A 381 -2.08 18.01 14.67
CA GLN A 381 -2.26 19.33 15.26
C GLN A 381 -3.41 19.41 16.26
N ILE A 382 -4.45 18.58 16.13
CA ILE A 382 -5.60 18.58 17.04
C ILE A 382 -5.42 17.50 18.11
N HIS A 383 -5.17 16.25 17.70
CA HIS A 383 -5.09 15.13 18.64
C HIS A 383 -3.66 14.83 19.12
N HIS A 384 -2.63 15.39 18.47
CA HIS A 384 -1.22 15.12 18.78
C HIS A 384 -0.90 13.62 18.83
N GLY A 385 -1.57 12.82 17.98
CA GLY A 385 -1.46 11.37 17.94
C GLY A 385 -2.46 10.72 16.98
N PRO A 386 -2.86 9.48 17.24
CA PRO A 386 -3.82 8.77 16.40
C PRO A 386 -5.20 9.44 16.44
N LEU A 387 -5.92 9.38 15.33
CA LEU A 387 -7.30 9.83 15.25
C LEU A 387 -8.21 9.03 16.18
N PRO A 388 -9.28 9.65 16.72
CA PRO A 388 -10.27 8.98 17.57
C PRO A 388 -10.95 7.78 16.91
N ARG A 389 -11.13 7.85 15.60
CA ARG A 389 -11.68 6.78 14.76
C ARG A 389 -10.71 6.40 13.66
N HIS A 390 -10.52 5.10 13.47
CA HIS A 390 -9.70 4.59 12.37
C HIS A 390 -10.40 4.88 11.04
N VAL A 391 -9.66 5.43 10.08
CA VAL A 391 -10.16 5.74 8.73
C VAL A 391 -9.50 4.81 7.71
N ARG A 392 -10.33 4.04 7.00
CA ARG A 392 -9.86 3.12 5.95
C ARG A 392 -10.21 3.66 4.56
N PHE A 393 -9.19 3.85 3.75
CA PHE A 393 -9.33 4.09 2.32
C PHE A 393 -9.47 2.75 1.62
N VAL A 394 -10.62 2.51 1.00
CA VAL A 394 -10.89 1.31 0.18
C VAL A 394 -10.85 1.75 -1.28
N LEU A 395 -9.70 1.60 -1.91
CA LEU A 395 -9.39 2.16 -3.21
C LEU A 395 -9.61 1.09 -4.31
N ASP A 396 -10.89 0.84 -4.65
CA ASP A 396 -11.19 -0.08 -5.76
C ASP A 396 -10.86 0.59 -7.10
N GLU A 397 -10.34 -0.19 -8.05
CA GLU A 397 -9.78 0.32 -9.32
C GLU A 397 -8.73 1.43 -9.13
N PHE A 398 -7.81 1.25 -8.17
CA PHE A 398 -6.80 2.25 -7.79
C PHE A 398 -6.04 2.85 -8.99
N ALA A 399 -5.84 2.05 -10.03
CA ALA A 399 -5.14 2.49 -11.25
C ALA A 399 -5.90 3.55 -12.07
N ALA A 400 -7.22 3.69 -11.87
CA ALA A 400 -8.03 4.69 -12.56
C ALA A 400 -7.85 6.10 -11.99
N MET A 401 -7.22 6.22 -10.80
CA MET A 401 -7.03 7.49 -10.11
C MET A 401 -5.55 7.72 -9.80
N PRO A 402 -4.88 8.60 -10.51
CA PRO A 402 -3.52 9.00 -10.12
C PRO A 402 -3.60 9.81 -8.82
N LEU A 403 -2.98 9.29 -7.73
CA LEU A 403 -2.84 10.00 -6.47
C LEU A 403 -1.39 10.48 -6.31
N PRO A 404 -1.10 11.75 -6.59
CA PRO A 404 0.23 12.31 -6.43
C PRO A 404 0.72 12.19 -4.98
N GLY A 405 1.92 11.65 -4.77
CA GLY A 405 2.50 11.52 -3.43
C GLY A 405 1.97 10.34 -2.59
N PHE A 406 1.06 9.52 -3.10
CA PHE A 406 0.42 8.42 -2.35
C PHE A 406 1.41 7.44 -1.72
N THR A 407 2.55 7.17 -2.35
CA THR A 407 3.60 6.32 -1.77
C THR A 407 4.12 6.84 -0.44
N ARG A 408 4.21 8.18 -0.29
CA ARG A 408 4.60 8.85 0.97
C ARG A 408 3.48 8.75 2.00
N GLU A 409 2.23 8.98 1.59
CA GLU A 409 1.07 8.85 2.47
C GLU A 409 0.96 7.42 3.02
N LEU A 410 1.08 6.42 2.15
CA LEU A 410 1.02 5.01 2.54
C LEU A 410 2.07 4.62 3.59
N ALA A 411 3.25 5.23 3.53
CA ALA A 411 4.33 4.98 4.48
C ALA A 411 4.10 5.60 5.87
N THR A 412 3.29 6.68 5.96
CA THR A 412 3.17 7.50 7.17
C THR A 412 1.82 7.42 7.87
N MET A 413 0.79 6.83 7.22
CA MET A 413 -0.60 6.84 7.71
C MET A 413 -0.84 5.98 8.95
N ARG A 414 -0.05 4.92 9.17
CA ARG A 414 -0.28 3.94 10.27
C ARG A 414 -0.33 4.59 11.65
N SER A 415 0.61 5.48 11.98
CA SER A 415 0.70 6.13 13.30
C SER A 415 -0.49 7.05 13.60
N ARG A 416 -1.28 7.41 12.59
CA ARG A 416 -2.42 8.32 12.67
C ARG A 416 -3.78 7.62 12.65
N SER A 417 -3.83 6.29 12.80
CA SER A 417 -5.05 5.48 12.65
C SER A 417 -5.69 5.61 11.26
N ILE A 418 -4.86 5.67 10.23
CA ILE A 418 -5.29 5.66 8.84
C ILE A 418 -4.72 4.42 8.16
N SER A 419 -5.46 3.81 7.25
CA SER A 419 -4.98 2.71 6.42
C SER A 419 -5.60 2.71 5.03
N ALA A 420 -4.96 2.03 4.09
CA ALA A 420 -5.45 1.89 2.73
C ALA A 420 -5.50 0.42 2.29
N SER A 421 -6.62 0.06 1.68
CA SER A 421 -6.75 -1.16 0.88
C SER A 421 -6.59 -0.77 -0.59
N VAL A 422 -5.41 -1.03 -1.15
CA VAL A 422 -5.07 -0.74 -2.54
C VAL A 422 -5.48 -1.93 -3.39
N ILE A 423 -6.46 -1.75 -4.27
CA ILE A 423 -7.05 -2.83 -5.06
C ILE A 423 -6.71 -2.62 -6.52
N ILE A 424 -6.02 -3.60 -7.10
CA ILE A 424 -5.51 -3.56 -8.48
C ILE A 424 -5.88 -4.84 -9.24
N GLN A 425 -5.85 -4.76 -10.55
CA GLN A 425 -6.07 -5.94 -11.39
C GLN A 425 -4.80 -6.79 -11.55
N ASN A 426 -3.65 -6.15 -11.64
CA ASN A 426 -2.34 -6.80 -11.79
C ASN A 426 -1.19 -5.85 -11.38
N MET A 427 0.00 -6.40 -11.22
CA MET A 427 1.18 -5.64 -10.81
C MET A 427 1.67 -4.63 -11.86
N ALA A 428 1.37 -4.85 -13.14
CA ALA A 428 1.77 -3.93 -14.21
C ALA A 428 1.13 -2.55 -14.02
N GLN A 429 -0.09 -2.47 -13.47
CA GLN A 429 -0.79 -1.20 -13.22
C GLN A 429 -0.01 -0.28 -12.28
N ILE A 430 0.52 -0.79 -11.16
CA ILE A 430 1.31 0.05 -10.23
C ILE A 430 2.70 0.34 -10.78
N LYS A 431 3.29 -0.57 -11.54
CA LYS A 431 4.58 -0.33 -12.22
C LYS A 431 4.46 0.80 -13.25
N GLU A 432 3.38 0.85 -14.00
CA GLU A 432 3.10 1.93 -14.95
C GLU A 432 2.89 3.28 -14.22
N LEU A 433 2.10 3.28 -13.14
CA LEU A 433 1.75 4.50 -12.40
C LEU A 433 2.92 5.12 -11.65
N TYR A 434 3.73 4.30 -10.97
CA TYR A 434 4.76 4.75 -10.03
C TYR A 434 6.18 4.48 -10.50
N LYS A 435 6.36 3.89 -11.70
CA LYS A 435 7.67 3.64 -12.33
C LYS A 435 8.67 3.08 -11.30
N ASP A 436 9.79 3.76 -11.09
CA ASP A 436 10.86 3.32 -10.19
C ASP A 436 10.46 3.23 -8.71
N SER A 437 9.37 3.87 -8.30
CA SER A 437 8.90 3.86 -6.91
C SER A 437 7.78 2.84 -6.63
N TRP A 438 7.43 2.00 -7.60
CA TRP A 438 6.29 1.06 -7.48
C TRP A 438 6.42 0.07 -6.31
N GLU A 439 7.64 -0.38 -5.99
CA GLU A 439 7.90 -1.32 -4.89
C GLU A 439 7.55 -0.76 -3.51
N THR A 440 7.48 0.57 -3.39
CA THR A 440 7.06 1.24 -2.17
C THR A 440 5.63 0.88 -1.77
N ILE A 441 4.75 0.59 -2.74
CA ILE A 441 3.34 0.22 -2.45
C ILE A 441 3.26 -1.15 -1.78
N PRO A 442 3.69 -2.27 -2.39
CA PRO A 442 3.68 -3.56 -1.70
C PRO A 442 4.57 -3.56 -0.45
N GLY A 443 5.68 -2.81 -0.44
CA GLY A 443 6.58 -2.68 0.71
C GLY A 443 5.93 -2.04 1.95
N ASN A 444 4.92 -1.19 1.78
CA ASN A 444 4.15 -0.58 2.87
C ASN A 444 2.81 -1.28 3.17
N CYS A 445 2.51 -2.37 2.48
CA CYS A 445 1.35 -3.23 2.75
C CYS A 445 1.82 -4.50 3.49
N ASP A 446 1.60 -4.56 4.81
CA ASP A 446 1.95 -5.75 5.59
C ASP A 446 1.11 -6.98 5.22
N THR A 447 0.03 -6.77 4.47
CA THR A 447 -0.87 -7.82 3.98
C THR A 447 -1.01 -7.72 2.47
N ILE A 448 -0.82 -8.84 1.77
CA ILE A 448 -1.07 -8.96 0.33
C ILE A 448 -2.06 -10.11 0.12
N LEU A 449 -3.12 -9.84 -0.62
CA LEU A 449 -4.17 -10.79 -0.96
C LEU A 449 -4.24 -10.95 -2.49
N TYR A 450 -3.93 -12.15 -2.97
CA TYR A 450 -4.04 -12.50 -4.37
C TYR A 450 -5.30 -13.33 -4.62
N LEU A 451 -6.17 -12.84 -5.50
CA LEU A 451 -7.47 -13.43 -5.83
C LEU A 451 -7.53 -14.13 -7.19
N GLY A 452 -6.38 -14.26 -7.86
CA GLY A 452 -6.31 -14.83 -9.20
C GLY A 452 -6.22 -13.78 -10.31
N GLY A 453 -5.75 -14.19 -11.47
CA GLY A 453 -5.57 -13.31 -12.63
C GLY A 453 -4.82 -14.03 -13.76
N ASN A 454 -4.61 -13.35 -14.90
CA ASN A 454 -3.96 -13.93 -16.08
C ASN A 454 -2.66 -13.23 -16.49
N GLU A 455 -2.14 -12.31 -15.66
CA GLU A 455 -0.97 -11.50 -16.00
C GLU A 455 0.32 -12.18 -15.52
N SER A 456 1.24 -12.45 -16.45
CA SER A 456 2.44 -13.27 -16.24
C SER A 456 3.42 -12.68 -15.20
N SER A 457 3.59 -11.35 -15.14
CA SER A 457 4.51 -10.73 -14.18
C SER A 457 3.97 -10.82 -12.76
N THR A 458 2.65 -10.80 -12.59
CA THR A 458 1.96 -11.03 -11.32
C THR A 458 2.15 -12.47 -10.85
N HIS A 459 2.01 -13.46 -11.75
CA HIS A 459 2.23 -14.87 -11.37
C HIS A 459 3.65 -15.11 -10.87
N LYS A 460 4.66 -14.54 -11.54
CA LYS A 460 6.06 -14.61 -11.11
C LYS A 460 6.24 -13.98 -9.73
N TYR A 461 5.71 -12.76 -9.54
CA TYR A 461 5.78 -12.04 -8.28
C TYR A 461 5.17 -12.85 -7.12
N VAL A 462 3.97 -13.42 -7.32
CA VAL A 462 3.28 -14.24 -6.30
C VAL A 462 4.05 -15.53 -6.02
N SER A 463 4.58 -16.21 -7.04
CA SER A 463 5.39 -17.41 -6.88
C SER A 463 6.68 -17.16 -6.10
N GLU A 464 7.36 -16.04 -6.38
CA GLU A 464 8.56 -15.62 -5.63
C GLU A 464 8.24 -15.32 -4.17
N MET A 465 7.10 -14.66 -3.89
CA MET A 465 6.63 -14.40 -2.52
C MET A 465 6.29 -15.68 -1.74
N LEU A 466 5.78 -16.71 -2.38
CA LEU A 466 5.51 -18.02 -1.78
C LEU A 466 6.79 -18.69 -1.30
N GLY A 467 7.90 -18.46 -2.01
CA GLY A 467 9.20 -19.03 -1.69
C GLY A 467 9.33 -20.50 -2.07
N LYS A 468 10.49 -21.09 -1.70
CA LYS A 468 10.84 -22.48 -2.02
C LYS A 468 10.77 -23.36 -0.78
N ALA A 469 10.29 -24.60 -0.96
CA ALA A 469 10.38 -25.68 -0.01
C ALA A 469 11.40 -26.71 -0.47
N THR A 470 12.09 -27.36 0.45
CA THR A 470 12.92 -28.51 0.16
C THR A 470 12.02 -29.73 -0.03
N ILE A 471 12.17 -30.41 -1.15
CA ILE A 471 11.45 -31.65 -1.47
C ILE A 471 12.42 -32.79 -1.75
N ASP A 472 12.05 -34.00 -1.35
CA ASP A 472 12.77 -35.23 -1.70
C ASP A 472 12.43 -35.62 -3.14
N THR A 473 13.45 -35.71 -3.98
CA THR A 473 13.31 -36.16 -5.37
C THR A 473 13.92 -37.52 -5.51
N LYS A 474 13.14 -38.48 -5.99
CA LYS A 474 13.60 -39.85 -6.28
C LYS A 474 13.79 -39.98 -7.79
N THR A 475 15.03 -40.21 -8.19
CA THR A 475 15.35 -40.50 -9.60
C THR A 475 15.63 -42.00 -9.76
N HIS A 476 14.92 -42.65 -10.68
CA HIS A 476 15.13 -44.06 -11.00
C HIS A 476 15.90 -44.18 -12.31
N GLY A 477 17.09 -44.72 -12.25
CA GLY A 477 17.90 -45.10 -13.42
C GLY A 477 17.78 -46.58 -13.70
N GLN A 478 17.34 -46.96 -14.92
CA GLN A 478 17.34 -48.37 -15.37
C GLN A 478 18.21 -48.48 -16.62
N THR A 479 19.29 -49.24 -16.52
CA THR A 479 20.13 -49.61 -17.67
C THR A 479 19.65 -50.92 -18.25
N LYS A 480 19.18 -50.95 -19.48
CA LYS A 480 18.80 -52.16 -20.21
C LYS A 480 20.04 -52.75 -20.90
N GLY A 481 20.59 -53.85 -20.39
CA GLY A 481 21.71 -54.62 -20.96
C GLY A 481 21.79 -56.02 -20.36
N LYS A 482 22.69 -56.89 -20.86
CA LYS A 482 22.84 -58.28 -20.36
C LYS A 482 23.17 -58.42 -18.86
N SER A 483 23.57 -57.31 -18.20
CA SER A 483 23.67 -57.16 -16.74
C SER A 483 22.96 -55.88 -16.31
N GLY A 484 21.63 -55.84 -16.46
CA GLY A 484 20.83 -54.67 -16.11
C GLY A 484 21.02 -54.28 -14.64
N SER A 485 21.35 -53.00 -14.38
CA SER A 485 21.40 -52.46 -13.03
C SER A 485 20.24 -51.46 -12.82
N TYR A 486 19.67 -51.53 -11.62
CA TYR A 486 18.65 -50.58 -11.14
C TYR A 486 19.30 -49.72 -10.08
N SER A 487 19.31 -48.39 -10.28
CA SER A 487 19.78 -47.47 -9.26
C SER A 487 18.65 -46.50 -8.89
N THR A 488 18.45 -46.34 -7.59
CA THR A 488 17.56 -45.29 -7.04
C THR A 488 18.45 -44.24 -6.39
N ASN A 489 18.40 -43.01 -6.90
CA ASN A 489 19.13 -41.92 -6.31
C ASN A 489 18.12 -40.98 -5.59
N PHE A 490 18.44 -40.66 -4.33
CA PHE A 490 17.69 -39.70 -3.52
C PHE A 490 18.42 -38.38 -3.57
N GLN A 491 17.75 -37.33 -4.00
CA GLN A 491 18.30 -36.00 -4.04
C GLN A 491 17.29 -35.00 -3.48
N MET A 492 17.76 -34.13 -2.59
CA MET A 492 16.96 -32.98 -2.15
C MET A 492 17.02 -31.89 -3.22
N SER A 493 15.90 -31.26 -3.52
CA SER A 493 15.80 -30.16 -4.46
C SER A 493 14.85 -29.08 -3.94
N GLY A 494 15.08 -27.80 -4.33
CA GLY A 494 14.18 -26.70 -4.00
C GLY A 494 13.07 -26.61 -5.04
N ARG A 495 11.82 -26.52 -4.58
CA ARG A 495 10.66 -26.26 -5.42
C ARG A 495 9.85 -25.10 -4.84
N GLU A 496 9.39 -24.17 -5.66
CA GLU A 496 8.42 -23.17 -5.24
C GLU A 496 7.16 -23.86 -4.71
N LEU A 497 6.51 -23.28 -3.65
CA LEU A 497 5.23 -23.80 -3.13
C LEU A 497 4.17 -23.86 -4.22
N LEU A 498 4.11 -22.83 -5.09
CA LEU A 498 3.41 -22.86 -6.36
C LEU A 498 4.31 -22.22 -7.42
N THR A 499 4.50 -22.91 -8.53
CA THR A 499 5.18 -22.33 -9.71
C THR A 499 4.29 -21.28 -10.39
N PRO A 500 4.82 -20.36 -11.22
CA PRO A 500 4.01 -19.32 -11.87
C PRO A 500 2.82 -19.87 -12.70
N ASP A 501 2.97 -21.06 -13.30
CA ASP A 501 1.89 -21.70 -14.04
C ASP A 501 0.85 -22.35 -13.11
N GLU A 502 1.22 -22.80 -11.93
CA GLU A 502 0.30 -23.27 -10.89
C GLU A 502 -0.46 -22.09 -10.28
N VAL A 503 0.19 -20.94 -10.03
CA VAL A 503 -0.46 -19.70 -9.61
C VAL A 503 -1.50 -19.27 -10.65
N ARG A 504 -1.20 -19.37 -11.96
CA ARG A 504 -2.15 -19.09 -13.03
C ARG A 504 -3.37 -20.00 -13.01
N LYS A 505 -3.18 -21.27 -12.62
CA LYS A 505 -4.22 -22.30 -12.57
C LYS A 505 -4.98 -22.34 -11.23
N LEU A 506 -4.70 -21.41 -10.32
CA LEU A 506 -5.38 -21.36 -9.02
C LEU A 506 -6.90 -21.39 -9.22
N ASP A 507 -7.57 -22.35 -8.57
CA ASP A 507 -9.04 -22.43 -8.60
C ASP A 507 -9.65 -21.14 -8.06
N ASN A 508 -10.66 -20.62 -8.78
CA ASN A 508 -11.27 -19.34 -8.46
C ASN A 508 -11.96 -19.28 -7.08
N ARG A 509 -12.14 -20.40 -6.40
CA ARG A 509 -12.61 -20.46 -5.01
C ARG A 509 -11.57 -19.99 -4.01
N TYR A 510 -10.28 -20.13 -4.32
CA TYR A 510 -9.18 -19.87 -3.40
C TYR A 510 -8.52 -18.51 -3.62
N ALA A 511 -7.93 -18.03 -2.54
CA ALA A 511 -7.07 -16.87 -2.47
C ALA A 511 -5.73 -17.26 -1.84
N LEU A 512 -4.67 -16.53 -2.20
CA LEU A 512 -3.37 -16.62 -1.55
C LEU A 512 -3.18 -15.39 -0.68
N LEU A 513 -2.97 -15.59 0.60
CA LEU A 513 -2.82 -14.54 1.59
C LEU A 513 -1.41 -14.55 2.18
N PHE A 514 -0.82 -13.37 2.20
CA PHE A 514 0.49 -13.10 2.78
C PHE A 514 0.35 -12.04 3.86
N ILE A 515 0.80 -12.34 5.07
CA ILE A 515 0.92 -11.38 6.17
C ILE A 515 2.37 -11.38 6.61
N ARG A 516 3.00 -10.22 6.66
CA ARG A 516 4.41 -10.07 7.03
C ARG A 516 4.70 -10.75 8.38
N GLY A 517 5.65 -11.70 8.38
CA GLY A 517 6.06 -12.47 9.56
C GLY A 517 5.22 -13.72 9.83
N ALA A 518 4.34 -14.12 8.90
CA ALA A 518 3.68 -15.41 8.88
C ALA A 518 3.99 -16.16 7.58
N SER A 519 3.87 -17.46 7.60
CA SER A 519 3.86 -18.27 6.38
C SER A 519 2.61 -18.00 5.54
N PRO A 520 2.69 -18.14 4.21
CA PRO A 520 1.55 -17.90 3.33
C PRO A 520 0.39 -18.86 3.63
N VAL A 521 -0.82 -18.39 3.34
CA VAL A 521 -2.06 -19.17 3.50
C VAL A 521 -2.76 -19.28 2.16
N MET A 522 -3.17 -20.49 1.80
CA MET A 522 -4.16 -20.71 0.77
C MET A 522 -5.50 -20.99 1.45
N ASP A 523 -6.47 -20.10 1.26
CA ASP A 523 -7.79 -20.17 1.90
C ASP A 523 -8.90 -19.81 0.90
N GLU A 524 -10.14 -20.15 1.21
CA GLU A 524 -11.27 -19.80 0.39
C GLU A 524 -11.47 -18.28 0.38
N LYS A 525 -11.87 -17.73 -0.77
CA LYS A 525 -12.31 -16.35 -0.87
C LYS A 525 -13.52 -16.15 0.03
N TYR A 526 -13.64 -14.94 0.60
CA TYR A 526 -14.78 -14.64 1.44
C TYR A 526 -16.09 -14.78 0.65
N ASP A 527 -17.00 -15.63 1.11
CA ASP A 527 -18.34 -15.73 0.57
C ASP A 527 -19.24 -14.68 1.24
N LEU A 528 -19.57 -13.66 0.48
CA LEU A 528 -20.41 -12.55 0.93
C LEU A 528 -21.78 -13.01 1.46
N MET A 529 -22.32 -14.11 0.95
CA MET A 529 -23.63 -14.62 1.39
C MET A 529 -23.61 -15.16 2.83
N HIS A 530 -22.42 -15.44 3.37
CA HIS A 530 -22.24 -15.80 4.77
C HIS A 530 -21.95 -14.61 5.69
N HIS A 531 -21.96 -13.37 5.15
CA HIS A 531 -21.72 -12.19 6.00
C HIS A 531 -22.91 -11.92 6.92
N PRO A 532 -22.71 -11.68 8.24
CA PRO A 532 -23.81 -11.47 9.21
C PRO A 532 -24.78 -10.35 8.80
N ALA A 533 -24.30 -9.30 8.16
CA ALA A 533 -25.11 -8.15 7.73
C ALA A 533 -25.60 -8.24 6.28
N ILE A 534 -25.52 -9.39 5.62
CA ILE A 534 -25.88 -9.52 4.21
C ILE A 534 -27.36 -9.16 3.94
N SER A 535 -28.27 -9.48 4.85
CA SER A 535 -29.69 -9.18 4.73
C SER A 535 -30.00 -7.68 4.68
N HIS A 536 -29.07 -6.83 5.15
CA HIS A 536 -29.16 -5.36 5.08
C HIS A 536 -28.55 -4.78 3.80
N SER A 537 -27.93 -5.61 2.99
CA SER A 537 -27.38 -5.23 1.67
C SER A 537 -28.42 -5.50 0.56
N SER A 538 -28.38 -4.71 -0.51
CA SER A 538 -29.21 -4.98 -1.69
C SER A 538 -28.94 -6.35 -2.31
N LEU A 539 -27.75 -6.91 -2.13
CA LEU A 539 -27.41 -8.26 -2.59
C LEU A 539 -28.03 -9.36 -1.71
N GLY A 540 -28.44 -9.04 -0.48
CA GLY A 540 -29.16 -9.92 0.43
C GLY A 540 -30.67 -9.67 0.48
N GLY A 541 -31.20 -8.83 -0.42
CA GLY A 541 -32.63 -8.57 -0.56
C GLY A 541 -33.15 -7.25 0.03
N ALA A 542 -32.28 -6.42 0.65
CA ALA A 542 -32.66 -5.06 1.03
C ALA A 542 -32.84 -4.16 -0.20
N ALA A 543 -33.57 -3.06 -0.06
CA ALA A 543 -33.68 -2.07 -1.14
C ALA A 543 -32.30 -1.44 -1.43
N PRO A 544 -31.95 -1.25 -2.73
CA PRO A 544 -30.75 -0.52 -3.08
C PRO A 544 -30.77 0.91 -2.48
N TYR A 545 -29.62 1.34 -1.94
CA TYR A 545 -29.50 2.69 -1.41
C TYR A 545 -29.43 3.71 -2.54
N ILE A 546 -30.33 4.69 -2.52
CA ILE A 546 -30.32 5.82 -3.44
C ILE A 546 -29.91 7.05 -2.64
N HIS A 547 -28.80 7.66 -3.03
CA HIS A 547 -28.37 8.92 -2.46
C HIS A 547 -29.09 10.09 -3.16
N HIS A 548 -29.54 11.03 -2.37
CA HIS A 548 -30.11 12.26 -2.88
C HIS A 548 -29.08 13.36 -2.66
N GLY A 549 -28.45 13.81 -3.73
CA GLY A 549 -27.44 14.86 -3.68
C GLY A 549 -27.98 16.18 -3.11
N THR A 550 -27.06 16.97 -2.61
CA THR A 550 -27.35 18.32 -2.14
C THR A 550 -27.43 19.30 -3.31
N LYS A 551 -28.23 20.35 -3.14
CA LYS A 551 -28.28 21.44 -4.12
C LYS A 551 -27.46 22.60 -3.62
N PRO A 552 -26.74 23.31 -4.51
CA PRO A 552 -25.97 24.48 -4.10
C PRO A 552 -26.90 25.51 -3.47
N PRO A 553 -26.47 26.18 -2.40
CA PRO A 553 -27.24 27.24 -1.79
C PRO A 553 -27.40 28.42 -2.75
N ILE A 554 -28.59 29.04 -2.77
CA ILE A 554 -28.85 30.24 -3.58
C ILE A 554 -28.24 31.42 -2.84
N TYR A 555 -27.10 31.91 -3.31
CA TYR A 555 -26.49 33.13 -2.79
C TYR A 555 -27.12 34.37 -3.41
N THR A 556 -27.78 35.18 -2.58
CA THR A 556 -28.41 36.47 -2.99
C THR A 556 -27.51 37.66 -2.71
N GLY A 557 -26.27 37.46 -2.30
CA GLY A 557 -25.32 38.50 -1.93
C GLY A 557 -24.74 39.27 -3.13
N ARG A 558 -24.47 40.58 -2.94
CA ARG A 558 -23.69 41.33 -3.93
C ARG A 558 -22.22 40.94 -3.87
N PRO A 559 -21.53 40.76 -5.03
CA PRO A 559 -20.12 40.47 -5.07
C PRO A 559 -19.30 41.53 -4.33
N LEU A 560 -18.35 41.07 -3.49
CA LEU A 560 -17.55 41.91 -2.61
C LEU A 560 -16.11 42.14 -3.10
N LEU A 561 -15.72 41.67 -4.28
CA LEU A 561 -14.48 42.08 -4.92
C LEU A 561 -14.58 43.55 -5.29
N ARG A 562 -14.31 44.44 -4.32
CA ARG A 562 -14.18 45.87 -4.56
C ARG A 562 -12.74 46.20 -4.91
N VAL A 563 -12.47 46.50 -6.15
CA VAL A 563 -11.23 47.16 -6.54
C VAL A 563 -11.30 48.60 -5.99
N GLY A 564 -10.44 48.87 -5.01
CA GLY A 564 -10.20 50.14 -4.27
C GLY A 564 -11.00 51.39 -4.61
N GLY A 565 -11.63 51.95 -3.63
CA GLY A 565 -12.12 53.26 -3.27
C GLY A 565 -12.14 54.45 -4.22
N THR A 566 -12.40 54.31 -5.49
CA THR A 566 -12.77 55.37 -6.39
C THR A 566 -14.14 55.06 -7.00
N GLU A 567 -14.95 56.09 -7.25
CA GLU A 567 -16.29 56.00 -7.85
C GLU A 567 -16.33 55.37 -9.25
N ASN A 568 -15.23 54.81 -9.71
CA ASN A 568 -15.19 54.08 -10.96
C ASN A 568 -15.75 52.64 -10.75
N PRO A 569 -16.68 52.20 -11.60
CA PRO A 569 -17.30 50.89 -11.46
C PRO A 569 -16.21 49.84 -11.52
N ASN A 570 -16.18 48.99 -10.49
CA ASN A 570 -15.40 47.79 -10.46
C ASN A 570 -15.65 47.02 -11.77
N PRO A 571 -14.63 46.73 -12.60
CA PRO A 571 -14.81 46.02 -13.85
C PRO A 571 -15.46 44.65 -13.67
N LEU A 572 -15.44 44.11 -12.44
CA LEU A 572 -16.08 42.84 -12.07
C LEU A 572 -17.53 42.99 -11.58
N LYS A 573 -18.06 44.25 -11.41
CA LYS A 573 -19.37 44.47 -10.78
C LYS A 573 -20.58 44.04 -11.60
N GLY A 574 -20.45 43.89 -12.90
CA GLY A 574 -21.60 43.61 -13.79
C GLY A 574 -21.85 42.12 -14.04
N GLU A 575 -20.92 41.26 -13.68
CA GLU A 575 -20.90 39.88 -14.20
C GLU A 575 -20.91 38.79 -13.12
N PHE A 576 -20.87 39.20 -11.85
CA PHE A 576 -20.95 38.26 -10.71
C PHE A 576 -22.40 38.18 -10.14
N HIS A 577 -23.39 38.28 -10.98
CA HIS A 577 -24.79 38.06 -10.60
C HIS A 577 -25.27 36.68 -11.01
#